data_8adde7caa9b6382b237be4c2baebe107
#
_entry.id   8adde7caa9b6382b237be4c2baebe107
#
_cell.length_a   1.000
_cell.length_b   1.000
_cell.length_c   1.000
_cell.angle_alpha   90.00
_cell.angle_beta   90.00
_cell.angle_gamma   90.00
#
_symmetry.space_group_name_H-M   'P 1'
#
loop_
_entity.id
_entity.type
_entity.pdbx_description
1 polymer ?
#
loop_
_entity_poly.entity_id
_entity_poly.type
_entity_poly.pdbx_seq_one_letter_code
_entity_poly.pdbx_strand_id
1 'polypeptide(L)'
;ILKHFYGFELLIAPYAIAHLKLTLEVERLGFNFALTKNDGDPDNDRFKVYLANTLDDPRPKQLQAAATSDFGAIAFPSIPKESESAREVKKNIPILAIIGNPPYSNFGRMNRGKWILNLLKDYKKDLKEKKINLDEDSIKFIRFAQWKLNETRQGIFAMITSNTFIDGITHRQMRRSLMETYDEIYIYNLHGSVGARCCEKAPDNVKDENVFPSIQQGVSINIFIKHPKKQSKTIVKYCDVWGLRVNKYALLLDEDFKSTKWQKLSPKEPIWFFVPKDTDIESEYNEYMSISEMFQLKNSGIETKRDDVVIQYDEITMQSVIQDFRKLNETELRQKYKLVDSSGWTLKKAIKDIKNIEGNYSKIYYRPFDIRYTYFVEKSGGWMGRPRLDVMKHMMKDNLGLVFTRLHRQASKGYFNVTTKIVDRHILDTAKDSMLVAPLYFYETSDQSTLLHDKYRMPNLIEAFTKILSEKLDIKFKQDGKGDVKNTFGPEAVFYYAYAIFHSTTYRTRYAEQLKVDFPRLPLTTNKKLFAQLVCMGNKLVNLHLLGENPFDKSKTIFDEPVKWKMKIGGIKPEKLHDWQVADIRYEE
;
A
#
# COMPACT_ATOMS: atom_id res chain seq x y z
N ILE A 1 31.07 -33.96 -1.63
CA ILE A 1 29.70 -33.51 -1.85
C ILE A 1 28.75 -34.17 -0.85
N LEU A 2 28.66 -35.51 -0.78
CA LEU A 2 27.67 -36.22 0.05
C LEU A 2 27.72 -35.84 1.56
N LYS A 3 28.85 -35.48 2.09
CA LYS A 3 29.03 -35.19 3.54
C LYS A 3 28.72 -33.75 3.94
N HIS A 4 28.73 -32.79 3.00
CA HIS A 4 28.73 -31.38 3.33
C HIS A 4 27.58 -30.57 2.69
N PHE A 5 26.75 -31.19 1.83
CA PHE A 5 25.63 -30.54 1.17
C PHE A 5 24.34 -31.11 1.71
N TYR A 6 23.44 -30.22 2.10
CA TYR A 6 22.15 -30.54 2.70
C TYR A 6 21.03 -29.80 1.96
N GLY A 7 19.94 -30.50 1.68
CA GLY A 7 18.74 -29.95 1.07
C GLY A 7 17.50 -30.26 1.89
N PHE A 8 16.51 -29.38 1.82
CA PHE A 8 15.20 -29.61 2.41
C PHE A 8 14.14 -29.40 1.35
N GLU A 9 13.27 -30.37 1.16
CA GLU A 9 12.15 -30.31 0.23
C GLU A 9 10.86 -30.73 0.95
N LEU A 10 9.81 -29.96 0.76
CA LEU A 10 8.51 -30.19 1.43
C LEU A 10 7.66 -31.25 0.73
N LEU A 11 7.76 -31.34 -0.59
CA LEU A 11 6.89 -32.17 -1.43
C LEU A 11 7.62 -33.44 -1.90
N ILE A 12 6.94 -34.58 -1.83
CA ILE A 12 7.49 -35.89 -2.18
C ILE A 12 7.97 -35.96 -3.64
N ALA A 13 7.20 -35.41 -4.59
CA ALA A 13 7.58 -35.49 -6.00
C ALA A 13 8.85 -34.68 -6.33
N PRO A 14 9.00 -33.39 -5.95
CA PRO A 14 10.25 -32.66 -6.10
C PRO A 14 11.41 -33.29 -5.32
N TYR A 15 11.18 -33.85 -4.14
CA TYR A 15 12.17 -34.59 -3.37
C TYR A 15 12.75 -35.77 -4.17
N ALA A 16 11.88 -36.63 -4.72
CA ALA A 16 12.30 -37.76 -5.53
C ALA A 16 13.05 -37.33 -6.81
N ILE A 17 12.57 -36.27 -7.48
CA ILE A 17 13.21 -35.70 -8.66
C ILE A 17 14.59 -35.10 -8.31
N ALA A 18 14.73 -34.46 -7.16
CA ALA A 18 16.01 -33.91 -6.71
C ALA A 18 17.05 -35.03 -6.54
N HIS A 19 16.70 -36.11 -5.85
CA HIS A 19 17.58 -37.28 -5.70
C HIS A 19 17.97 -37.84 -7.07
N LEU A 20 16.98 -38.10 -7.95
CA LEU A 20 17.25 -38.64 -9.29
C LEU A 20 18.20 -37.76 -10.10
N LYS A 21 17.91 -36.45 -10.17
CA LYS A 21 18.72 -35.52 -10.97
C LYS A 21 20.15 -35.38 -10.43
N LEU A 22 20.32 -35.29 -9.10
CA LEU A 22 21.62 -35.19 -8.48
C LEU A 22 22.42 -36.45 -8.71
N THR A 23 21.80 -37.64 -8.57
CA THR A 23 22.45 -38.93 -8.83
C THR A 23 22.94 -39.00 -10.28
N LEU A 24 22.05 -38.76 -11.26
CA LEU A 24 22.39 -38.80 -12.69
C LEU A 24 23.51 -37.82 -13.05
N GLU A 25 23.50 -36.61 -12.50
CA GLU A 25 24.52 -35.62 -12.79
C GLU A 25 25.87 -35.99 -12.22
N VAL A 26 25.92 -36.55 -11.00
CA VAL A 26 27.18 -36.98 -10.36
C VAL A 26 27.73 -38.25 -11.03
N GLU A 27 26.84 -39.16 -11.46
CA GLU A 27 27.24 -40.34 -12.27
C GLU A 27 27.82 -39.91 -13.63
N ARG A 28 27.21 -38.92 -14.29
CA ARG A 28 27.72 -38.32 -15.52
C ARG A 28 29.14 -37.74 -15.37
N LEU A 29 29.46 -37.24 -14.17
CA LEU A 29 30.81 -36.76 -13.80
C LEU A 29 31.76 -37.86 -13.36
N GLY A 30 31.37 -39.15 -13.49
CA GLY A 30 32.20 -40.31 -13.24
C GLY A 30 32.17 -40.85 -11.80
N PHE A 31 31.26 -40.33 -10.95
CA PHE A 31 31.11 -40.87 -9.60
C PHE A 31 30.23 -42.14 -9.60
N ASN A 32 30.64 -43.18 -8.89
CA ASN A 32 29.90 -44.42 -8.81
C ASN A 32 29.44 -44.71 -7.37
N PHE A 33 28.14 -44.60 -7.12
CA PHE A 33 27.55 -44.87 -5.79
C PHE A 33 27.71 -46.34 -5.35
N ALA A 34 27.87 -47.29 -6.28
CA ALA A 34 28.08 -48.68 -5.92
C ALA A 34 29.43 -48.95 -5.22
N LEU A 35 30.40 -48.04 -5.36
CA LEU A 35 31.73 -48.15 -4.75
C LEU A 35 31.81 -47.52 -3.36
N THR A 36 30.76 -46.85 -2.89
CA THR A 36 30.76 -46.16 -1.58
C THR A 36 30.16 -46.97 -0.44
N LYS A 37 29.65 -48.15 -0.69
CA LYS A 37 28.87 -49.01 0.24
C LYS A 37 29.69 -49.65 1.41
N ASN A 38 30.82 -49.12 1.82
CA ASN A 38 31.72 -49.84 2.73
C ASN A 38 31.72 -49.39 4.20
N ASP A 39 31.00 -48.36 4.62
CA ASP A 39 31.04 -47.88 6.01
C ASP A 39 29.77 -48.13 6.85
N GLY A 40 28.80 -48.83 6.28
CA GLY A 40 27.61 -49.32 7.03
C GLY A 40 26.61 -48.25 7.47
N ASP A 41 26.83 -46.97 7.13
CA ASP A 41 25.91 -45.88 7.40
C ASP A 41 25.09 -45.57 6.15
N PRO A 42 23.79 -45.92 6.14
CA PRO A 42 22.92 -45.69 4.99
C PRO A 42 22.74 -44.21 4.61
N ASP A 43 23.05 -43.28 5.49
CA ASP A 43 23.00 -41.83 5.22
C ASP A 43 24.29 -41.31 4.53
N ASN A 44 25.39 -42.08 4.50
CA ASN A 44 26.58 -41.75 3.75
C ASN A 44 26.53 -42.12 2.26
N ASP A 45 25.57 -42.98 1.88
CA ASP A 45 25.43 -43.51 0.51
C ASP A 45 24.41 -42.74 -0.35
N ARG A 46 23.90 -41.65 0.13
CA ARG A 46 22.91 -40.82 -0.60
C ARG A 46 23.18 -39.33 -0.45
N PHE A 47 22.57 -38.54 -1.34
CA PHE A 47 22.48 -37.10 -1.13
C PHE A 47 21.65 -36.78 0.12
N LYS A 48 22.12 -35.86 0.95
CA LYS A 48 21.43 -35.43 2.18
C LYS A 48 20.33 -34.39 1.86
N VAL A 49 19.47 -34.75 0.93
CA VAL A 49 18.21 -34.05 0.69
C VAL A 49 17.15 -34.73 1.54
N TYR A 50 16.51 -33.97 2.43
CA TYR A 50 15.53 -34.49 3.38
C TYR A 50 14.12 -34.02 3.02
N LEU A 51 13.16 -34.93 3.15
CA LEU A 51 11.74 -34.61 3.02
C LEU A 51 11.26 -33.92 4.30
N ALA A 52 11.42 -32.61 4.36
CA ALA A 52 11.13 -31.82 5.55
C ALA A 52 10.79 -30.38 5.22
N ASN A 53 9.97 -29.74 6.06
CA ASN A 53 9.71 -28.32 5.99
C ASN A 53 10.91 -27.53 6.56
N THR A 54 11.56 -26.73 5.74
CA THR A 54 12.69 -25.86 6.15
C THR A 54 12.33 -24.94 7.31
N LEU A 55 11.10 -24.44 7.36
CA LEU A 55 10.63 -23.44 8.32
C LEU A 55 10.09 -24.02 9.64
N ASP A 56 10.19 -25.34 9.85
CA ASP A 56 9.81 -25.98 11.12
C ASP A 56 10.88 -25.81 12.19
N ASP A 57 10.40 -25.77 13.45
CA ASP A 57 11.25 -25.63 14.63
C ASP A 57 12.26 -26.78 14.74
N PRO A 58 13.56 -26.49 14.77
CA PRO A 58 14.58 -27.52 14.98
C PRO A 58 14.68 -28.00 16.46
N ARG A 59 13.97 -27.35 17.40
CA ARG A 59 14.00 -27.63 18.84
C ARG A 59 12.60 -27.87 19.40
N PRO A 60 11.85 -28.88 18.95
CA PRO A 60 10.51 -29.11 19.46
C PRO A 60 10.59 -29.47 20.95
N LYS A 61 9.84 -28.75 21.79
CA LYS A 61 9.57 -29.17 23.15
C LYS A 61 8.71 -30.43 23.07
N GLN A 62 9.28 -31.58 23.49
CA GLN A 62 8.64 -32.88 23.54
C GLN A 62 7.67 -33.19 22.39
N LEU A 63 7.88 -34.26 21.70
CA LEU A 63 6.91 -34.83 20.77
C LEU A 63 5.55 -34.91 21.48
N GLN A 64 4.72 -33.87 21.37
CA GLN A 64 3.31 -34.14 21.36
C GLN A 64 3.11 -34.96 20.09
N ALA A 65 2.80 -36.22 20.31
CA ALA A 65 2.19 -37.13 19.34
C ALA A 65 0.86 -36.51 18.87
N ALA A 66 0.96 -35.46 18.08
CA ALA A 66 -0.16 -34.76 17.49
C ALA A 66 -0.11 -35.02 16.00
N ALA A 67 -0.84 -36.05 15.64
CA ALA A 67 -1.52 -36.21 14.37
C ALA A 67 -0.62 -36.28 13.11
N THR A 68 0.34 -37.16 13.06
CA THR A 68 0.26 -38.18 12.02
C THR A 68 -0.69 -39.23 12.55
N SER A 69 -1.84 -39.43 11.93
CA SER A 69 -2.65 -40.61 12.26
C SER A 69 -1.68 -41.77 12.36
N ASP A 70 -1.76 -42.58 13.42
CA ASP A 70 -0.91 -43.75 13.66
C ASP A 70 -0.74 -44.61 12.39
N PHE A 71 -1.68 -44.56 11.48
CA PHE A 71 -1.70 -45.22 10.20
C PHE A 71 -0.65 -44.67 9.21
N GLY A 72 -0.39 -43.39 9.15
CA GLY A 72 0.62 -42.79 8.27
C GLY A 72 2.06 -43.08 8.73
N ALA A 73 2.30 -43.09 10.02
CA ALA A 73 3.61 -43.43 10.59
C ALA A 73 3.93 -44.93 10.48
N ILE A 74 2.91 -45.78 10.52
CA ILE A 74 3.03 -47.23 10.31
C ILE A 74 3.25 -47.54 8.82
N ALA A 75 2.52 -46.84 7.93
CA ALA A 75 2.60 -47.08 6.47
C ALA A 75 3.92 -46.57 5.85
N PHE A 76 4.51 -45.49 6.40
CA PHE A 76 5.73 -44.83 5.86
C PHE A 76 6.71 -44.43 6.98
N PRO A 77 7.40 -45.41 7.59
CA PRO A 77 8.31 -45.16 8.71
C PRO A 77 9.55 -44.31 8.37
N SER A 78 9.84 -44.14 7.08
CA SER A 78 10.90 -43.30 6.57
C SER A 78 10.64 -41.78 6.74
N ILE A 79 9.38 -41.32 6.73
CA ILE A 79 9.05 -39.90 6.82
C ILE A 79 9.44 -39.27 8.16
N PRO A 80 9.16 -39.87 9.33
CA PRO A 80 9.65 -39.36 10.61
C PRO A 80 11.18 -39.31 10.68
N LYS A 81 11.88 -40.30 10.15
CA LYS A 81 13.35 -40.36 10.10
C LYS A 81 13.92 -39.19 9.26
N GLU A 82 13.37 -38.91 8.09
CA GLU A 82 13.77 -37.79 7.25
C GLU A 82 13.63 -36.45 8.02
N SER A 83 12.51 -36.26 8.70
CA SER A 83 12.24 -35.06 9.50
C SER A 83 13.21 -34.92 10.68
N GLU A 84 13.59 -36.01 11.31
CA GLU A 84 14.57 -36.03 12.41
C GLU A 84 15.98 -35.68 11.93
N SER A 85 16.43 -36.29 10.84
CA SER A 85 17.72 -35.99 10.22
C SER A 85 17.79 -34.52 9.78
N ALA A 86 16.72 -33.98 9.22
CA ALA A 86 16.60 -32.56 8.86
C ALA A 86 16.73 -31.64 10.09
N ARG A 87 16.15 -32.02 11.24
CA ARG A 87 16.28 -31.26 12.50
C ARG A 87 17.71 -31.28 13.02
N GLU A 88 18.37 -32.41 12.96
CA GLU A 88 19.77 -32.54 13.36
C GLU A 88 20.67 -31.59 12.57
N VAL A 89 20.52 -31.55 11.25
CA VAL A 89 21.25 -30.61 10.38
C VAL A 89 20.95 -29.16 10.75
N LYS A 90 19.68 -28.81 10.93
CA LYS A 90 19.29 -27.43 11.30
C LYS A 90 19.88 -27.02 12.65
N LYS A 91 19.93 -27.93 13.62
CA LYS A 91 20.33 -27.64 14.99
C LYS A 91 21.83 -27.67 15.18
N ASN A 92 22.48 -28.76 14.73
CA ASN A 92 23.84 -29.09 15.18
C ASN A 92 24.90 -28.89 14.10
N ILE A 93 24.54 -28.92 12.81
CA ILE A 93 25.54 -28.77 11.75
C ILE A 93 25.82 -27.29 11.48
N PRO A 94 27.06 -26.81 11.54
CA PRO A 94 27.42 -25.45 11.15
C PRO A 94 27.34 -25.30 9.63
N ILE A 95 26.39 -24.50 9.15
CA ILE A 95 26.18 -24.23 7.71
C ILE A 95 26.86 -22.90 7.37
N LEU A 96 27.79 -22.92 6.43
CA LEU A 96 28.55 -21.75 5.99
C LEU A 96 27.97 -21.11 4.72
N ALA A 97 27.25 -21.86 3.91
CA ALA A 97 26.61 -21.33 2.70
C ALA A 97 25.16 -21.81 2.60
N ILE A 98 24.26 -20.89 2.35
CA ILE A 98 22.83 -21.16 2.10
C ILE A 98 22.47 -20.58 0.75
N ILE A 99 21.92 -21.41 -0.12
CA ILE A 99 21.44 -20.99 -1.43
C ILE A 99 20.01 -21.48 -1.61
N GLY A 100 19.15 -20.68 -2.25
CA GLY A 100 17.76 -21.09 -2.46
C GLY A 100 16.96 -20.18 -3.38
N ASN A 101 15.85 -20.75 -3.85
CA ASN A 101 14.78 -20.05 -4.55
C ASN A 101 13.46 -20.40 -3.85
N PRO A 102 13.12 -19.67 -2.76
CA PRO A 102 11.93 -19.97 -1.97
C PRO A 102 10.64 -19.69 -2.72
N PRO A 103 9.51 -20.29 -2.32
CA PRO A 103 8.22 -20.06 -2.98
C PRO A 103 7.75 -18.60 -2.84
N TYR A 104 7.11 -18.10 -3.89
CA TYR A 104 6.57 -16.72 -3.99
C TYR A 104 5.10 -16.63 -3.57
N SER A 105 4.61 -17.52 -2.72
CA SER A 105 3.19 -17.58 -2.35
C SER A 105 2.81 -16.52 -1.33
N ASN A 106 1.86 -15.65 -1.70
CA ASN A 106 1.36 -14.57 -0.86
C ASN A 106 0.04 -14.85 -0.15
N PHE A 107 -0.78 -15.81 -0.61
CA PHE A 107 -2.12 -16.06 -0.07
C PHE A 107 -2.49 -17.56 -0.10
N GLY A 108 -3.10 -18.03 0.98
CA GLY A 108 -3.77 -19.32 1.07
C GLY A 108 -2.90 -20.53 1.43
N ARG A 109 -1.62 -20.53 1.10
CA ARG A 109 -0.68 -21.65 1.33
C ARG A 109 0.58 -21.27 2.13
N MET A 110 0.58 -20.13 2.81
CA MET A 110 1.71 -19.66 3.59
C MET A 110 1.98 -20.59 4.78
N ASN A 111 3.26 -20.78 5.09
CA ASN A 111 3.68 -21.47 6.30
C ASN A 111 3.23 -20.69 7.56
N ARG A 112 2.53 -21.37 8.47
CA ARG A 112 2.02 -20.80 9.73
C ARG A 112 2.68 -21.39 10.97
N GLY A 113 3.86 -21.98 10.83
CA GLY A 113 4.63 -22.54 11.93
C GLY A 113 4.89 -21.51 13.03
N LYS A 114 4.55 -21.85 14.28
CA LYS A 114 4.69 -20.93 15.43
C LYS A 114 6.13 -20.43 15.61
N TRP A 115 7.10 -21.27 15.37
CA TRP A 115 8.51 -20.95 15.53
C TRP A 115 8.96 -19.84 14.57
N ILE A 116 8.75 -20.03 13.26
CA ILE A 116 9.15 -19.02 12.27
C ILE A 116 8.38 -17.72 12.41
N LEU A 117 7.08 -17.78 12.78
CA LEU A 117 6.29 -16.59 13.07
C LEU A 117 6.81 -15.84 14.32
N ASN A 118 7.34 -16.57 15.29
CA ASN A 118 7.99 -15.96 16.45
C ASN A 118 9.31 -15.26 16.07
N LEU A 119 10.11 -15.86 15.20
CA LEU A 119 11.32 -15.23 14.67
C LEU A 119 11.01 -13.95 13.87
N LEU A 120 9.88 -13.90 13.15
CA LEU A 120 9.46 -12.71 12.41
C LEU A 120 9.05 -11.53 13.30
N LYS A 121 8.87 -11.72 14.60
CA LYS A 121 8.57 -10.59 15.52
C LYS A 121 9.66 -9.53 15.50
N ASP A 122 10.92 -9.94 15.30
CA ASP A 122 12.04 -9.01 15.19
C ASP A 122 11.87 -8.03 14.01
N TYR A 123 11.35 -8.53 12.87
CA TYR A 123 11.07 -7.71 11.69
C TYR A 123 9.83 -6.83 11.83
N LYS A 124 8.95 -7.15 12.79
CA LYS A 124 7.70 -6.43 13.05
C LYS A 124 7.81 -5.45 14.22
N LYS A 125 8.94 -5.44 14.92
CA LYS A 125 9.16 -4.57 16.08
C LYS A 125 9.01 -3.09 15.68
N ASP A 126 8.34 -2.31 16.52
CA ASP A 126 8.14 -0.86 16.37
C ASP A 126 7.42 -0.42 15.07
N LEU A 127 6.75 -1.34 14.38
CA LEU A 127 5.88 -1.02 13.25
C LEU A 127 4.49 -0.60 13.76
N LYS A 128 4.05 0.61 13.40
CA LYS A 128 2.74 1.17 13.78
C LYS A 128 1.64 0.92 12.75
N GLU A 129 1.97 0.30 11.63
CA GLU A 129 1.05 0.03 10.54
C GLU A 129 0.03 -1.06 10.91
N LYS A 130 -1.26 -0.83 10.61
CA LYS A 130 -2.34 -1.80 10.86
C LYS A 130 -2.26 -3.05 9.98
N LYS A 131 -1.69 -2.92 8.78
CA LYS A 131 -1.48 -4.03 7.84
C LYS A 131 0.02 -4.19 7.59
N ILE A 132 0.59 -5.24 8.17
CA ILE A 132 2.00 -5.59 8.04
C ILE A 132 2.08 -6.82 7.15
N ASN A 133 2.62 -6.68 5.95
CA ASN A 133 2.73 -7.79 4.98
C ASN A 133 4.14 -8.42 5.02
N LEU A 134 4.53 -8.92 6.20
CA LEU A 134 5.80 -9.60 6.44
C LEU A 134 5.65 -11.13 6.57
N ASP A 135 4.45 -11.65 6.30
CA ASP A 135 4.15 -13.09 6.43
C ASP A 135 4.32 -13.86 5.11
N GLU A 136 4.89 -13.23 4.09
CA GLU A 136 5.29 -13.90 2.84
C GLU A 136 6.36 -14.95 3.10
N ASP A 137 6.28 -16.12 2.42
CA ASP A 137 7.21 -17.22 2.69
C ASP A 137 8.66 -16.87 2.30
N SER A 138 8.90 -16.10 1.26
CA SER A 138 10.23 -15.62 0.90
C SER A 138 10.90 -14.85 2.05
N ILE A 139 10.15 -14.02 2.78
CA ILE A 139 10.62 -13.30 3.97
C ILE A 139 10.97 -14.27 5.10
N LYS A 140 10.18 -15.33 5.30
CA LYS A 140 10.45 -16.37 6.30
C LYS A 140 11.72 -17.13 5.99
N PHE A 141 12.00 -17.43 4.71
CA PHE A 141 13.23 -18.07 4.30
C PHE A 141 14.46 -17.18 4.53
N ILE A 142 14.36 -15.88 4.26
CA ILE A 142 15.41 -14.91 4.62
C ILE A 142 15.63 -14.91 6.14
N ARG A 143 14.56 -14.91 6.93
CA ARG A 143 14.66 -14.93 8.39
C ARG A 143 15.24 -16.24 8.93
N PHE A 144 14.90 -17.37 8.31
CA PHE A 144 15.52 -18.67 8.61
C PHE A 144 17.02 -18.65 8.34
N ALA A 145 17.44 -18.17 7.18
CA ALA A 145 18.86 -18.06 6.82
C ALA A 145 19.62 -17.14 7.80
N GLN A 146 19.04 -15.99 8.15
CA GLN A 146 19.58 -15.09 9.16
C GLN A 146 19.76 -15.78 10.52
N TRP A 147 18.75 -16.52 10.97
CA TRP A 147 18.82 -17.28 12.22
C TRP A 147 19.95 -18.31 12.15
N LYS A 148 20.03 -19.11 11.08
CA LYS A 148 21.03 -20.16 10.94
C LYS A 148 22.47 -19.61 10.90
N LEU A 149 22.69 -18.52 10.16
CA LEU A 149 24.00 -17.88 10.11
C LEU A 149 24.38 -17.14 11.41
N ASN A 150 23.40 -16.77 12.23
CA ASN A 150 23.66 -16.27 13.57
C ASN A 150 24.15 -17.37 14.51
N GLU A 151 23.57 -18.56 14.42
CA GLU A 151 24.08 -19.75 15.18
C GLU A 151 25.48 -20.12 14.73
N THR A 152 25.77 -20.12 13.42
CA THR A 152 27.09 -20.44 12.85
C THR A 152 28.09 -19.31 13.04
N ARG A 153 27.65 -18.07 13.29
CA ARG A 153 28.43 -16.84 13.47
C ARG A 153 29.14 -16.30 12.24
N GLN A 154 29.18 -17.04 11.14
CA GLN A 154 29.77 -16.62 9.86
C GLN A 154 29.08 -17.35 8.70
N GLY A 155 29.24 -16.83 7.49
CA GLY A 155 28.79 -17.51 6.27
C GLY A 155 28.16 -16.58 5.24
N ILE A 156 27.70 -17.20 4.17
CA ILE A 156 27.08 -16.53 3.03
C ILE A 156 25.68 -17.11 2.84
N PHE A 157 24.75 -16.24 2.57
CA PHE A 157 23.42 -16.62 2.14
C PHE A 157 23.09 -15.94 0.80
N ALA A 158 22.63 -16.71 -0.19
CA ALA A 158 22.23 -16.20 -1.49
C ALA A 158 20.87 -16.76 -1.88
N MET A 159 19.90 -15.89 -2.12
CA MET A 159 18.55 -16.27 -2.55
C MET A 159 18.01 -15.36 -3.62
N ILE A 160 17.25 -15.94 -4.56
CA ILE A 160 16.37 -15.17 -5.42
C ILE A 160 14.98 -15.10 -4.77
N THR A 161 14.50 -13.90 -4.49
CA THR A 161 13.23 -13.68 -3.77
C THR A 161 12.43 -12.56 -4.40
N SER A 162 11.19 -12.36 -3.93
CA SER A 162 10.46 -11.12 -4.21
C SER A 162 11.30 -9.91 -3.81
N ASN A 163 11.32 -8.88 -4.67
CA ASN A 163 12.03 -7.63 -4.40
C ASN A 163 11.27 -6.67 -3.46
N THR A 164 10.11 -7.06 -2.94
CA THR A 164 9.26 -6.19 -2.10
C THR A 164 9.95 -5.69 -0.83
N PHE A 165 10.93 -6.44 -0.30
CA PHE A 165 11.60 -6.05 0.94
C PHE A 165 12.68 -4.98 0.73
N ILE A 166 13.18 -4.75 -0.50
CA ILE A 166 14.30 -3.83 -0.72
C ILE A 166 13.87 -2.36 -0.59
N ASP A 167 12.60 -2.04 -0.88
CA ASP A 167 12.06 -0.67 -0.81
C ASP A 167 10.74 -0.54 -0.05
N GLY A 168 10.05 -1.65 0.24
CA GLY A 168 8.78 -1.65 0.95
C GLY A 168 8.90 -1.02 2.35
N ILE A 169 7.98 -0.10 2.69
CA ILE A 169 8.02 0.69 3.94
C ILE A 169 7.84 -0.18 5.16
N THR A 170 6.93 -1.16 5.10
CA THR A 170 6.68 -2.09 6.20
C THR A 170 7.88 -3.01 6.47
N HIS A 171 8.85 -3.10 5.54
CA HIS A 171 10.06 -3.91 5.66
C HIS A 171 11.25 -3.16 6.28
N ARG A 172 11.08 -1.91 6.73
CA ARG A 172 12.19 -1.09 7.27
C ARG A 172 12.91 -1.74 8.44
N GLN A 173 12.18 -2.36 9.37
CA GLN A 173 12.79 -3.05 10.51
C GLN A 173 13.48 -4.36 10.10
N MET A 174 12.97 -5.05 9.08
CA MET A 174 13.67 -6.17 8.46
C MET A 174 15.01 -5.72 7.89
N ARG A 175 15.04 -4.66 7.08
CA ARG A 175 16.29 -4.13 6.50
C ARG A 175 17.28 -3.70 7.57
N ARG A 176 16.81 -3.03 8.62
CA ARG A 176 17.63 -2.69 9.79
C ARG A 176 18.25 -3.94 10.43
N SER A 177 17.43 -4.95 10.73
CA SER A 177 17.90 -6.22 11.31
C SER A 177 18.90 -6.95 10.42
N LEU A 178 18.72 -6.92 9.09
CA LEU A 178 19.68 -7.49 8.14
C LEU A 178 21.01 -6.73 8.17
N MET A 179 20.99 -5.40 8.21
CA MET A 179 22.23 -4.60 8.35
C MET A 179 22.93 -4.82 9.71
N GLU A 180 22.17 -5.01 10.78
CA GLU A 180 22.75 -5.35 12.09
C GLU A 180 23.42 -6.72 12.10
N THR A 181 22.97 -7.64 11.24
CA THR A 181 23.47 -9.02 11.18
C THR A 181 24.63 -9.21 10.23
N TYR A 182 24.52 -8.66 9.01
CA TYR A 182 25.46 -8.92 7.92
C TYR A 182 26.46 -7.77 7.74
N ASP A 183 27.66 -8.10 7.29
CA ASP A 183 28.72 -7.14 7.02
C ASP A 183 28.63 -6.59 5.59
N GLU A 184 28.20 -7.44 4.65
CA GLU A 184 28.02 -7.06 3.26
C GLU A 184 26.68 -7.56 2.74
N ILE A 185 25.97 -6.70 2.01
CA ILE A 185 24.67 -6.97 1.40
C ILE A 185 24.74 -6.54 -0.07
N TYR A 186 24.47 -7.47 -0.96
CA TYR A 186 24.42 -7.24 -2.41
C TYR A 186 23.02 -7.53 -2.92
N ILE A 187 22.41 -6.56 -3.58
CA ILE A 187 21.08 -6.66 -4.16
C ILE A 187 21.21 -6.50 -5.67
N TYR A 188 20.93 -7.55 -6.40
CA TYR A 188 20.83 -7.55 -7.87
C TYR A 188 19.36 -7.59 -8.25
N ASN A 189 18.77 -6.43 -8.54
CA ASN A 189 17.34 -6.29 -8.77
C ASN A 189 17.00 -6.58 -10.23
N LEU A 190 16.27 -7.64 -10.45
CA LEU A 190 15.82 -8.09 -11.78
C LEU A 190 14.45 -7.52 -12.17
N HIS A 191 13.80 -6.74 -11.30
CA HIS A 191 12.49 -6.15 -11.56
C HIS A 191 11.45 -7.14 -12.08
N GLY A 192 10.72 -6.84 -13.12
CA GLY A 192 9.75 -7.75 -13.75
C GLY A 192 8.39 -7.78 -13.07
N SER A 193 8.05 -6.76 -12.32
CA SER A 193 6.73 -6.62 -11.72
C SER A 193 5.67 -6.35 -12.79
N VAL A 194 4.61 -7.15 -12.85
CA VAL A 194 3.53 -7.04 -13.86
C VAL A 194 2.16 -6.89 -13.21
N GLY A 195 1.24 -6.20 -13.92
CA GLY A 195 -0.16 -6.05 -13.53
C GLY A 195 -0.52 -4.68 -12.98
N ALA A 196 -1.81 -4.45 -12.70
CA ALA A 196 -2.38 -3.16 -12.28
C ALA A 196 -1.83 -2.62 -10.94
N ARG A 197 -1.05 -3.38 -10.23
CA ARG A 197 -0.40 -3.03 -8.95
C ARG A 197 1.08 -2.71 -9.10
N CYS A 198 1.63 -2.82 -10.31
CA CYS A 198 3.02 -2.51 -10.58
C CYS A 198 3.23 -1.01 -10.52
N CYS A 199 4.03 -0.56 -9.56
CA CYS A 199 4.44 0.84 -9.42
C CYS A 199 5.81 1.11 -10.07
N GLU A 200 6.51 0.06 -10.49
CA GLU A 200 7.81 0.17 -11.11
C GLU A 200 7.64 0.48 -12.60
N LYS A 201 8.31 1.51 -13.06
CA LYS A 201 8.45 1.83 -14.47
C LYS A 201 9.92 1.74 -14.83
N ALA A 202 10.21 0.96 -15.85
CA ALA A 202 11.56 0.95 -16.40
C ALA A 202 11.93 2.36 -16.91
N PRO A 203 13.19 2.78 -16.77
CA PRO A 203 13.69 3.99 -17.40
C PRO A 203 13.38 3.98 -18.89
N ASP A 204 13.13 5.16 -19.47
CA ASP A 204 12.96 5.36 -20.92
C ASP A 204 11.84 4.52 -21.57
N ASN A 205 10.79 4.13 -20.80
CA ASN A 205 9.69 3.29 -21.28
C ASN A 205 10.13 1.93 -21.87
N VAL A 206 11.28 1.42 -21.48
CA VAL A 206 11.72 0.07 -21.86
C VAL A 206 10.70 -0.96 -21.38
N LYS A 207 10.31 -1.89 -22.25
CA LYS A 207 9.46 -3.02 -21.86
C LYS A 207 10.24 -3.90 -20.90
N ASP A 208 9.69 -4.13 -19.69
CA ASP A 208 10.28 -4.97 -18.67
C ASP A 208 9.51 -6.27 -18.49
N GLU A 209 10.23 -7.39 -18.36
CA GLU A 209 9.66 -8.72 -18.19
C GLU A 209 10.24 -9.41 -16.97
N ASN A 210 9.40 -10.18 -16.27
CA ASN A 210 9.87 -11.02 -15.18
C ASN A 210 10.72 -12.18 -15.72
N VAL A 211 11.81 -12.51 -15.02
CA VAL A 211 12.62 -13.69 -15.36
C VAL A 211 11.83 -15.00 -15.18
N PHE A 212 10.81 -15.01 -14.33
CA PHE A 212 9.89 -16.13 -14.17
C PHE A 212 8.54 -15.84 -14.84
N PRO A 213 8.13 -16.60 -15.88
CA PRO A 213 6.90 -16.29 -16.63
C PRO A 213 5.62 -16.27 -15.79
N SER A 214 5.55 -17.08 -14.73
CA SER A 214 4.38 -17.25 -13.87
C SER A 214 4.36 -16.31 -12.66
N ILE A 215 5.41 -15.54 -12.42
CA ILE A 215 5.54 -14.66 -11.25
C ILE A 215 5.14 -13.23 -11.64
N GLN A 216 4.22 -12.64 -10.90
CA GLN A 216 3.77 -11.25 -11.10
C GLN A 216 4.56 -10.22 -10.28
N GLN A 217 5.24 -10.67 -9.25
CA GLN A 217 6.05 -9.80 -8.39
C GLN A 217 7.45 -9.66 -8.97
N GLY A 218 8.02 -8.47 -8.88
CA GLY A 218 9.42 -8.26 -9.19
C GLY A 218 10.32 -9.13 -8.29
N VAL A 219 11.46 -9.53 -8.82
CA VAL A 219 12.40 -10.40 -8.12
C VAL A 219 13.79 -9.80 -8.05
N SER A 220 14.55 -10.20 -7.03
CA SER A 220 15.96 -9.84 -6.85
C SER A 220 16.79 -11.04 -6.42
N ILE A 221 18.04 -11.09 -6.88
CA ILE A 221 19.07 -11.98 -6.33
C ILE A 221 19.73 -11.22 -5.18
N ASN A 222 19.75 -11.83 -4.02
CA ASN A 222 20.20 -11.20 -2.79
C ASN A 222 21.32 -12.03 -2.19
N ILE A 223 22.49 -11.42 -1.96
CA ILE A 223 23.65 -12.07 -1.38
C ILE A 223 24.02 -11.32 -0.09
N PHE A 224 24.10 -12.07 1.01
CA PHE A 224 24.40 -11.53 2.34
C PHE A 224 25.63 -12.27 2.89
N ILE A 225 26.60 -11.51 3.36
CA ILE A 225 27.87 -12.05 3.87
C ILE A 225 28.01 -11.64 5.34
N LYS A 226 28.25 -12.62 6.17
CA LYS A 226 28.53 -12.45 7.59
C LYS A 226 29.95 -12.94 7.90
N HIS A 227 30.79 -12.02 8.37
CA HIS A 227 32.15 -12.34 8.81
C HIS A 227 32.18 -12.82 10.27
N PRO A 228 33.22 -13.56 10.70
CA PRO A 228 33.32 -14.04 12.06
C PRO A 228 33.33 -12.93 13.12
N LYS A 229 33.88 -11.77 12.75
CA LYS A 229 33.84 -10.54 13.56
C LYS A 229 33.13 -9.48 12.79
N LYS A 230 32.02 -8.96 13.35
CA LYS A 230 31.24 -7.90 12.74
C LYS A 230 32.10 -6.66 12.47
N GLN A 231 32.03 -6.15 11.23
CA GLN A 231 32.64 -4.87 10.88
C GLN A 231 31.76 -3.72 11.42
N SER A 232 32.38 -2.56 11.63
CA SER A 232 31.69 -1.42 12.25
C SER A 232 30.47 -0.92 11.44
N LYS A 233 30.52 -1.03 10.12
CA LYS A 233 29.44 -0.56 9.21
C LYS A 233 29.19 -1.56 8.10
N THR A 234 27.92 -1.91 7.91
CA THR A 234 27.50 -2.78 6.81
C THR A 234 27.69 -2.08 5.46
N ILE A 235 28.27 -2.78 4.51
CA ILE A 235 28.39 -2.35 3.12
C ILE A 235 27.16 -2.85 2.37
N VAL A 236 26.36 -1.93 1.80
CA VAL A 236 25.22 -2.28 0.96
C VAL A 236 25.54 -1.88 -0.47
N LYS A 237 25.40 -2.81 -1.41
CA LYS A 237 25.62 -2.60 -2.84
C LYS A 237 24.41 -3.04 -3.63
N TYR A 238 24.13 -2.32 -4.71
CA TYR A 238 22.96 -2.50 -5.54
C TYR A 238 23.34 -2.49 -7.02
N CYS A 239 22.64 -3.32 -7.77
CA CYS A 239 22.63 -3.29 -9.23
C CYS A 239 21.20 -3.57 -9.70
N ASP A 240 20.72 -2.90 -10.74
CA ASP A 240 19.43 -3.18 -11.34
C ASP A 240 19.54 -3.49 -12.82
N VAL A 241 18.64 -4.38 -13.27
CA VAL A 241 18.58 -4.84 -14.66
C VAL A 241 17.14 -4.79 -15.15
N TRP A 242 16.93 -3.97 -16.15
CA TRP A 242 15.66 -3.80 -16.83
C TRP A 242 15.66 -4.46 -18.20
N GLY A 243 14.50 -4.79 -18.73
CA GLY A 243 14.33 -5.24 -20.10
C GLY A 243 13.68 -6.61 -20.26
N LEU A 244 13.81 -7.14 -21.46
CA LEU A 244 13.20 -8.42 -21.81
C LEU A 244 13.90 -9.59 -21.09
N ARG A 245 13.13 -10.63 -20.77
CA ARG A 245 13.61 -11.83 -20.08
C ARG A 245 14.83 -12.46 -20.75
N VAL A 246 14.81 -12.55 -22.07
CA VAL A 246 15.92 -13.15 -22.84
C VAL A 246 17.22 -12.38 -22.61
N ASN A 247 17.15 -11.04 -22.56
CA ASN A 247 18.32 -10.20 -22.33
C ASN A 247 18.84 -10.32 -20.89
N LYS A 248 17.92 -10.43 -19.92
CA LYS A 248 18.27 -10.68 -18.51
C LYS A 248 18.98 -12.02 -18.35
N TYR A 249 18.54 -13.07 -19.03
CA TYR A 249 19.22 -14.35 -19.02
C TYR A 249 20.59 -14.30 -19.66
N ALA A 250 20.73 -13.65 -20.80
CA ALA A 250 22.02 -13.48 -21.44
C ALA A 250 23.01 -12.76 -20.50
N LEU A 251 22.57 -11.66 -19.89
CA LEU A 251 23.38 -10.90 -18.95
C LEU A 251 23.81 -11.73 -17.72
N LEU A 252 22.91 -12.52 -17.16
CA LEU A 252 23.20 -13.40 -16.02
C LEU A 252 24.15 -14.56 -16.35
N LEU A 253 24.28 -14.92 -17.62
CA LEU A 253 25.23 -15.93 -18.10
C LEU A 253 26.60 -15.33 -18.42
N ASP A 254 26.63 -14.10 -18.89
CA ASP A 254 27.85 -13.42 -19.35
C ASP A 254 28.57 -12.67 -18.21
N GLU A 255 27.83 -12.15 -17.21
CA GLU A 255 28.39 -11.41 -16.10
C GLU A 255 28.63 -12.31 -14.87
N ASP A 256 29.71 -12.04 -14.17
CA ASP A 256 30.01 -12.61 -12.87
C ASP A 256 29.92 -11.53 -11.76
N PHE A 257 30.13 -11.95 -10.53
CA PHE A 257 30.10 -11.06 -9.36
C PHE A 257 31.12 -9.91 -9.46
N LYS A 258 32.26 -10.12 -10.11
CA LYS A 258 33.34 -9.12 -10.24
C LYS A 258 33.09 -8.14 -11.37
N SER A 259 32.50 -8.60 -12.48
CA SER A 259 32.15 -7.77 -13.64
C SER A 259 30.89 -6.93 -13.41
N THR A 260 30.03 -7.32 -12.49
CA THR A 260 28.81 -6.57 -12.14
C THR A 260 29.12 -5.16 -11.63
N LYS A 261 28.45 -4.17 -12.19
CA LYS A 261 28.61 -2.74 -11.81
C LYS A 261 27.81 -2.42 -10.55
N TRP A 262 28.40 -2.68 -9.42
CA TRP A 262 27.77 -2.43 -8.12
C TRP A 262 27.78 -0.94 -7.75
N GLN A 263 26.60 -0.38 -7.50
CA GLN A 263 26.41 0.94 -6.87
C GLN A 263 26.43 0.78 -5.34
N LYS A 264 27.31 1.49 -4.65
CA LYS A 264 27.32 1.53 -3.19
C LYS A 264 26.16 2.39 -2.68
N LEU A 265 25.38 1.85 -1.75
CA LEU A 265 24.29 2.56 -1.09
C LEU A 265 24.68 2.99 0.32
N SER A 266 23.97 4.01 0.82
CA SER A 266 24.07 4.48 2.20
C SER A 266 22.65 4.53 2.80
N PRO A 267 22.07 3.38 3.19
CA PRO A 267 20.74 3.34 3.78
C PRO A 267 20.69 4.18 5.06
N LYS A 268 19.66 5.04 5.18
CA LYS A 268 19.46 5.95 6.32
C LYS A 268 18.14 5.68 7.05
N GLU A 269 18.10 6.03 8.33
CA GLU A 269 16.86 6.06 9.11
C GLU A 269 15.83 7.01 8.47
N PRO A 270 14.54 6.77 8.66
CA PRO A 270 13.94 5.64 9.38
C PRO A 270 13.63 4.42 8.49
N ILE A 271 13.88 4.47 7.18
CA ILE A 271 13.37 3.49 6.22
C ILE A 271 14.43 2.46 5.78
N TRP A 272 15.71 2.81 5.76
CA TRP A 272 16.82 1.92 5.40
C TRP A 272 16.68 1.30 4.00
N PHE A 273 16.37 2.09 2.97
CA PHE A 273 16.19 1.59 1.61
C PHE A 273 17.43 0.85 1.07
N PHE A 274 17.20 -0.31 0.44
CA PHE A 274 18.20 -1.08 -0.31
C PHE A 274 18.12 -0.82 -1.82
N VAL A 275 17.62 0.32 -2.19
CA VAL A 275 17.59 0.84 -3.56
C VAL A 275 18.16 2.25 -3.57
N PRO A 276 18.67 2.75 -4.70
CA PRO A 276 19.11 4.14 -4.82
C PRO A 276 17.94 5.09 -4.50
N LYS A 277 18.13 5.97 -3.53
CA LYS A 277 17.17 7.02 -3.15
C LYS A 277 17.95 8.30 -2.87
N ASP A 278 17.38 9.42 -3.30
CA ASP A 278 17.90 10.73 -2.94
C ASP A 278 17.49 11.06 -1.49
N THR A 279 18.46 10.92 -0.59
CA THR A 279 18.25 11.12 0.85
C THR A 279 18.19 12.59 1.24
N ASP A 280 18.65 13.51 0.38
CA ASP A 280 18.63 14.96 0.68
C ASP A 280 17.21 15.49 0.46
N ILE A 281 16.53 15.04 -0.59
CA ILE A 281 15.10 15.31 -0.80
C ILE A 281 14.26 14.75 0.34
N GLU A 282 14.61 13.57 0.88
CA GLU A 282 13.86 12.99 2.00
C GLU A 282 14.01 13.83 3.28
N SER A 283 15.20 14.33 3.58
CA SER A 283 15.44 15.18 4.72
C SER A 283 14.66 16.49 4.60
N GLU A 284 14.75 17.17 3.46
CA GLU A 284 13.97 18.37 3.14
C GLU A 284 12.45 18.13 3.30
N TYR A 285 11.94 17.03 2.74
CA TYR A 285 10.51 16.70 2.79
C TYR A 285 10.01 16.46 4.21
N ASN A 286 10.84 15.84 5.06
CA ASN A 286 10.48 15.51 6.43
C ASN A 286 10.41 16.74 7.36
N GLU A 287 11.01 17.86 6.97
CA GLU A 287 10.86 19.14 7.69
C GLU A 287 9.47 19.76 7.52
N TYR A 288 8.74 19.37 6.48
CA TYR A 288 7.41 19.90 6.21
C TYR A 288 6.34 19.21 7.05
N MET A 289 5.33 19.96 7.47
CA MET A 289 4.19 19.41 8.20
C MET A 289 3.31 18.56 7.29
N SER A 290 2.90 17.39 7.79
CA SER A 290 1.95 16.54 7.08
C SER A 290 0.58 17.19 6.98
N ILE A 291 -0.07 17.07 5.81
CA ILE A 291 -1.44 17.58 5.63
C ILE A 291 -2.42 16.95 6.61
N SER A 292 -2.19 15.71 7.02
CA SER A 292 -3.03 15.06 8.03
C SER A 292 -2.89 15.67 9.41
N GLU A 293 -1.78 16.33 9.70
CA GLU A 293 -1.50 17.01 10.97
C GLU A 293 -2.03 18.46 10.98
N MET A 294 -2.21 19.06 9.82
CA MET A 294 -2.68 20.46 9.70
C MET A 294 -4.13 20.64 10.16
N PHE A 295 -4.97 19.61 10.01
CA PHE A 295 -6.39 19.67 10.32
C PHE A 295 -6.71 18.98 11.64
N GLN A 296 -7.48 19.63 12.51
CA GLN A 296 -7.97 19.06 13.76
C GLN A 296 -8.98 17.93 13.51
N LEU A 297 -9.93 18.18 12.60
CA LEU A 297 -11.00 17.25 12.25
C LEU A 297 -10.86 16.78 10.80
N LYS A 298 -10.82 15.48 10.63
CA LYS A 298 -10.81 14.78 9.32
C LYS A 298 -11.28 13.35 9.49
N ASN A 299 -12.01 12.82 8.52
CA ASN A 299 -12.44 11.43 8.53
C ASN A 299 -12.59 10.92 7.08
N SER A 300 -12.82 9.62 6.91
CA SER A 300 -13.18 9.07 5.61
C SER A 300 -14.56 9.57 5.17
N GLY A 301 -14.85 9.52 3.88
CA GLY A 301 -16.19 9.75 3.35
C GLY A 301 -17.23 8.74 3.85
N ILE A 302 -18.48 8.98 3.48
CA ILE A 302 -19.63 8.15 3.81
C ILE A 302 -19.44 6.74 3.22
N GLU A 303 -19.86 5.74 3.96
CA GLU A 303 -19.91 4.35 3.51
C GLU A 303 -21.37 3.87 3.60
N THR A 304 -22.04 3.76 2.46
CA THR A 304 -23.46 3.35 2.41
C THR A 304 -23.63 1.85 2.59
N LYS A 305 -22.70 1.05 2.08
CA LYS A 305 -22.76 -0.43 1.93
C LYS A 305 -23.79 -0.90 0.90
N ARG A 306 -24.60 0.00 0.34
CA ARG A 306 -25.63 -0.24 -0.67
C ARG A 306 -25.80 0.98 -1.57
N ASP A 307 -24.76 1.31 -2.33
CA ASP A 307 -24.76 2.48 -3.21
C ASP A 307 -25.91 2.44 -4.23
N ASP A 308 -26.21 1.26 -4.76
CA ASP A 308 -27.26 0.98 -5.73
C ASP A 308 -28.65 1.48 -5.31
N VAL A 309 -28.93 1.57 -4.01
CA VAL A 309 -30.19 2.05 -3.46
C VAL A 309 -30.05 3.37 -2.71
N VAL A 310 -28.97 3.54 -1.96
CA VAL A 310 -28.77 4.69 -1.06
C VAL A 310 -28.26 5.92 -1.82
N ILE A 311 -27.74 5.75 -3.04
CA ILE A 311 -27.23 6.84 -3.88
C ILE A 311 -27.94 6.78 -5.24
N GLN A 312 -28.61 7.86 -5.63
CA GLN A 312 -29.37 7.95 -6.88
C GLN A 312 -28.86 9.10 -7.76
N TYR A 313 -29.12 9.02 -9.07
CA TYR A 313 -28.68 10.04 -10.02
C TYR A 313 -29.39 11.38 -9.87
N ASP A 314 -30.64 11.34 -9.44
CA ASP A 314 -31.48 12.53 -9.26
C ASP A 314 -32.29 12.45 -7.96
N GLU A 315 -32.79 13.59 -7.54
CA GLU A 315 -33.53 13.73 -6.30
C GLU A 315 -34.92 13.07 -6.36
N ILE A 316 -35.57 13.08 -7.51
CA ILE A 316 -36.90 12.50 -7.69
C ILE A 316 -36.85 11.00 -7.50
N THR A 317 -35.85 10.35 -8.10
CA THR A 317 -35.60 8.91 -7.93
C THR A 317 -35.29 8.60 -6.46
N MET A 318 -34.50 9.44 -5.78
CA MET A 318 -34.22 9.24 -4.35
C MET A 318 -35.47 9.36 -3.50
N GLN A 319 -36.32 10.34 -3.78
CA GLN A 319 -37.63 10.51 -3.10
C GLN A 319 -38.55 9.29 -3.32
N SER A 320 -38.58 8.74 -4.54
CA SER A 320 -39.32 7.51 -4.84
C SER A 320 -38.83 6.32 -4.04
N VAL A 321 -37.49 6.13 -3.95
CA VAL A 321 -36.89 5.08 -3.14
C VAL A 321 -37.30 5.20 -1.65
N ILE A 322 -37.23 6.40 -1.08
CA ILE A 322 -37.61 6.63 0.31
C ILE A 322 -39.11 6.36 0.53
N GLN A 323 -39.97 6.74 -0.41
CA GLN A 323 -41.40 6.43 -0.32
C GLN A 323 -41.67 4.93 -0.37
N ASP A 324 -40.94 4.18 -1.20
CA ASP A 324 -41.04 2.72 -1.24
C ASP A 324 -40.62 2.09 0.08
N PHE A 325 -39.51 2.51 0.66
CA PHE A 325 -39.05 2.00 1.96
C PHE A 325 -40.02 2.33 3.12
N ARG A 326 -40.82 3.40 2.99
CA ARG A 326 -41.87 3.75 3.96
C ARG A 326 -43.14 2.93 3.77
N LYS A 327 -43.52 2.60 2.51
CA LYS A 327 -44.81 1.99 2.18
C LYS A 327 -44.76 0.49 1.98
N LEU A 328 -43.73 -0.04 1.30
CA LEU A 328 -43.63 -1.44 0.92
C LEU A 328 -43.13 -2.32 2.10
N ASN A 329 -43.49 -3.60 2.05
CA ASN A 329 -42.98 -4.59 2.99
C ASN A 329 -41.58 -5.10 2.56
N GLU A 330 -40.96 -5.92 3.42
CA GLU A 330 -39.60 -6.42 3.19
C GLU A 330 -39.50 -7.27 1.91
N THR A 331 -40.50 -8.12 1.63
CA THR A 331 -40.52 -9.01 0.46
C THR A 331 -40.63 -8.21 -0.84
N GLU A 332 -41.49 -7.24 -0.89
CA GLU A 332 -41.67 -6.35 -2.04
C GLU A 332 -40.41 -5.54 -2.32
N LEU A 333 -39.74 -5.01 -1.30
CA LEU A 333 -38.50 -4.27 -1.45
C LEU A 333 -37.36 -5.16 -1.96
N ARG A 334 -37.26 -6.41 -1.45
CA ARG A 334 -36.27 -7.38 -1.94
C ARG A 334 -36.48 -7.71 -3.41
N GLN A 335 -37.72 -7.87 -3.83
CA GLN A 335 -38.05 -8.16 -5.22
C GLN A 335 -37.78 -6.96 -6.13
N LYS A 336 -38.26 -5.76 -5.74
CA LYS A 336 -38.12 -4.53 -6.54
C LYS A 336 -36.66 -4.11 -6.75
N TYR A 337 -35.86 -4.10 -5.67
CA TYR A 337 -34.48 -3.60 -5.68
C TYR A 337 -33.43 -4.71 -5.68
N LYS A 338 -33.82 -5.99 -5.78
CA LYS A 338 -32.94 -7.17 -5.76
C LYS A 338 -31.99 -7.19 -4.54
N LEU A 339 -32.54 -6.84 -3.36
CA LEU A 339 -31.74 -6.63 -2.15
C LEU A 339 -31.40 -7.93 -1.45
N VAL A 340 -30.09 -8.07 -1.13
CA VAL A 340 -29.56 -9.19 -0.34
C VAL A 340 -28.83 -8.59 0.87
N ASP A 341 -29.02 -9.14 2.05
CA ASP A 341 -28.32 -8.70 3.24
C ASP A 341 -26.82 -9.00 3.14
N SER A 342 -26.01 -8.13 3.69
CA SER A 342 -24.56 -8.25 3.69
C SER A 342 -23.98 -7.93 5.08
N SER A 343 -22.72 -8.25 5.27
CA SER A 343 -22.00 -7.84 6.47
C SER A 343 -21.98 -6.31 6.58
N GLY A 344 -22.73 -5.78 7.56
CA GLY A 344 -22.80 -4.35 7.85
C GLY A 344 -23.98 -3.60 7.24
N TRP A 345 -24.89 -4.27 6.48
CA TRP A 345 -26.14 -3.70 5.98
C TRP A 345 -27.23 -4.79 5.89
N THR A 346 -28.39 -4.54 6.50
CA THR A 346 -29.56 -5.42 6.39
C THR A 346 -30.80 -4.62 6.06
N LEU A 347 -31.66 -5.16 5.20
CA LEU A 347 -32.88 -4.49 4.76
C LEU A 347 -33.80 -4.15 5.93
N LYS A 348 -33.94 -5.05 6.90
CA LYS A 348 -34.76 -4.83 8.10
C LYS A 348 -34.33 -3.60 8.90
N LYS A 349 -33.01 -3.38 9.05
CA LYS A 349 -32.48 -2.19 9.74
C LYS A 349 -32.66 -0.93 8.90
N ALA A 350 -32.45 -1.00 7.60
CA ALA A 350 -32.65 0.12 6.70
C ALA A 350 -34.11 0.58 6.70
N ILE A 351 -35.09 -0.34 6.62
CA ILE A 351 -36.51 -0.02 6.73
C ILE A 351 -36.83 0.65 8.08
N LYS A 352 -36.26 0.11 9.18
CA LYS A 352 -36.46 0.67 10.52
C LYS A 352 -35.95 2.12 10.60
N ASP A 353 -34.79 2.40 10.01
CA ASP A 353 -34.23 3.76 10.03
C ASP A 353 -35.10 4.72 9.21
N ILE A 354 -35.48 4.36 7.99
CA ILE A 354 -36.30 5.22 7.11
C ILE A 354 -37.70 5.50 7.68
N LYS A 355 -38.27 4.55 8.43
CA LYS A 355 -39.59 4.74 9.06
C LYS A 355 -39.53 5.57 10.35
N ASN A 356 -38.44 5.53 11.09
CA ASN A 356 -38.35 6.09 12.43
C ASN A 356 -37.40 7.28 12.58
N ILE A 357 -36.58 7.56 11.58
CA ILE A 357 -35.60 8.65 11.63
C ILE A 357 -35.84 9.57 10.45
N GLU A 358 -35.96 10.84 10.73
CA GLU A 358 -36.00 11.86 9.69
C GLU A 358 -34.58 12.12 9.22
N GLY A 359 -34.37 12.04 7.91
CA GLY A 359 -33.09 12.32 7.25
C GLY A 359 -33.24 13.52 6.31
N ASN A 360 -32.12 13.90 5.72
CA ASN A 360 -32.05 15.04 4.79
C ASN A 360 -31.74 14.59 3.36
N TYR A 361 -32.53 15.03 2.39
CA TYR A 361 -32.16 14.91 0.98
C TYR A 361 -30.92 15.77 0.72
N SER A 362 -29.83 15.14 0.29
CA SER A 362 -28.52 15.78 0.19
C SER A 362 -27.82 15.40 -1.10
N LYS A 363 -27.13 16.37 -1.70
CA LYS A 363 -26.19 16.09 -2.78
C LYS A 363 -24.93 15.45 -2.20
N ILE A 364 -24.46 14.36 -2.81
CA ILE A 364 -23.25 13.64 -2.43
C ILE A 364 -22.24 13.66 -3.59
N TYR A 365 -21.01 14.04 -3.31
CA TYR A 365 -19.90 13.95 -4.24
C TYR A 365 -19.44 12.50 -4.32
N TYR A 366 -19.92 11.79 -5.34
CA TYR A 366 -19.81 10.34 -5.45
C TYR A 366 -18.50 9.89 -6.09
N ARG A 367 -18.14 10.49 -7.24
CA ARG A 367 -16.85 10.31 -7.94
C ARG A 367 -16.38 11.67 -8.46
N PRO A 368 -15.13 11.82 -8.90
CA PRO A 368 -14.67 13.10 -9.45
C PRO A 368 -15.64 13.62 -10.51
N PHE A 369 -16.18 14.82 -10.27
CA PHE A 369 -17.17 15.50 -11.11
C PHE A 369 -18.54 14.80 -11.23
N ASP A 370 -18.81 13.73 -10.46
CA ASP A 370 -20.08 13.02 -10.39
C ASP A 370 -20.78 13.36 -9.06
N ILE A 371 -21.78 14.24 -9.13
CA ILE A 371 -22.61 14.63 -7.99
C ILE A 371 -23.93 13.88 -8.11
N ARG A 372 -24.30 13.15 -7.07
CA ARG A 372 -25.54 12.36 -6.96
C ARG A 372 -26.36 12.80 -5.77
N TYR A 373 -27.45 12.08 -5.49
CA TYR A 373 -28.38 12.36 -4.41
C TYR A 373 -28.48 11.19 -3.46
N THR A 374 -28.60 11.50 -2.17
CA THR A 374 -28.82 10.53 -1.10
C THR A 374 -29.80 11.07 -0.08
N TYR A 375 -30.43 10.18 0.66
CA TYR A 375 -31.17 10.54 1.87
C TYR A 375 -30.25 10.30 3.07
N PHE A 376 -29.68 11.38 3.60
CA PHE A 376 -28.70 11.30 4.67
C PHE A 376 -29.37 11.06 6.01
N VAL A 377 -29.04 9.94 6.65
CA VAL A 377 -29.47 9.57 7.99
C VAL A 377 -28.23 9.51 8.89
N GLU A 378 -28.26 10.17 10.02
CA GLU A 378 -27.11 10.32 10.93
C GLU A 378 -26.70 9.02 11.62
N LYS A 379 -27.59 8.01 11.66
CA LYS A 379 -27.37 6.74 12.32
C LYS A 379 -26.58 5.74 11.49
N SER A 380 -25.64 5.08 12.13
CA SER A 380 -24.81 4.01 11.54
C SER A 380 -25.45 2.63 11.62
N GLY A 381 -25.15 1.77 10.64
CA GLY A 381 -25.48 0.34 10.66
C GLY A 381 -26.91 -0.01 10.27
N GLY A 382 -27.61 0.91 9.62
CA GLY A 382 -28.95 0.71 9.04
C GLY A 382 -28.98 1.17 7.59
N TRP A 383 -29.79 2.23 7.31
CA TRP A 383 -29.85 2.84 5.98
C TRP A 383 -28.47 3.30 5.50
N MET A 384 -27.75 4.03 6.33
CA MET A 384 -26.33 4.35 6.15
C MET A 384 -25.46 3.33 6.90
N GLY A 385 -24.49 2.75 6.23
CA GLY A 385 -23.50 1.90 6.88
C GLY A 385 -22.65 2.69 7.88
N ARG A 386 -22.06 3.80 7.43
CA ARG A 386 -21.29 4.75 8.25
C ARG A 386 -21.46 6.17 7.71
N PRO A 387 -22.30 7.00 8.28
CA PRO A 387 -22.57 8.37 7.81
C PRO A 387 -21.41 9.34 8.05
N ARG A 388 -20.48 9.05 8.96
CA ARG A 388 -19.37 9.95 9.33
C ARG A 388 -19.85 11.33 9.79
N LEU A 389 -20.82 11.33 10.68
CA LEU A 389 -21.51 12.53 11.14
C LEU A 389 -20.55 13.59 11.71
N ASP A 390 -19.49 13.15 12.39
CA ASP A 390 -18.44 14.00 12.95
C ASP A 390 -17.87 15.01 11.94
N VAL A 391 -17.72 14.60 10.69
CA VAL A 391 -17.23 15.46 9.60
C VAL A 391 -18.37 15.94 8.71
N MET A 392 -19.31 15.06 8.35
CA MET A 392 -20.31 15.37 7.32
C MET A 392 -21.30 16.45 7.77
N LYS A 393 -21.60 16.57 9.06
CA LYS A 393 -22.45 17.67 9.57
C LYS A 393 -21.89 19.06 9.22
N HIS A 394 -20.57 19.19 9.14
CA HIS A 394 -19.92 20.43 8.75
C HIS A 394 -19.92 20.64 7.23
N MET A 395 -19.94 19.56 6.45
CA MET A 395 -20.04 19.61 4.98
C MET A 395 -21.48 19.82 4.47
N MET A 396 -22.48 19.74 5.34
CA MET A 396 -23.86 20.11 5.07
C MET A 396 -24.11 21.62 5.17
N LYS A 397 -23.15 22.36 5.71
CA LYS A 397 -23.16 23.83 5.80
C LYS A 397 -22.30 24.41 4.66
N ASP A 398 -22.29 25.74 4.52
CA ASP A 398 -21.44 26.44 3.56
C ASP A 398 -19.96 26.22 3.89
N ASN A 399 -19.33 25.26 3.24
CA ASN A 399 -17.98 24.83 3.55
C ASN A 399 -17.20 24.35 2.32
N LEU A 400 -15.88 24.36 2.43
CA LEU A 400 -14.98 23.67 1.54
C LEU A 400 -14.41 22.45 2.26
N GLY A 401 -14.35 21.32 1.59
CA GLY A 401 -13.69 20.12 2.09
C GLY A 401 -12.50 19.76 1.22
N LEU A 402 -11.33 19.62 1.82
CA LEU A 402 -10.18 19.07 1.13
C LEU A 402 -10.24 17.55 1.17
N VAL A 403 -10.25 16.94 -0.01
CA VAL A 403 -10.25 15.48 -0.19
C VAL A 403 -8.84 15.04 -0.55
N PHE A 404 -8.29 14.09 0.18
CA PHE A 404 -6.93 13.59 -0.05
C PHE A 404 -6.77 12.14 0.40
N THR A 405 -5.74 11.47 -0.14
CA THR A 405 -5.38 10.11 0.27
C THR A 405 -4.05 10.10 1.01
N ARG A 406 -3.81 9.03 1.76
CA ARG A 406 -2.53 8.81 2.41
C ARG A 406 -1.43 8.49 1.39
N LEU A 407 -1.72 7.66 0.40
CA LEU A 407 -0.73 7.12 -0.53
C LEU A 407 -1.05 7.54 -1.97
N HIS A 408 -0.08 8.14 -2.63
CA HIS A 408 -0.15 8.55 -4.02
C HIS A 408 0.65 7.58 -4.89
N ARG A 409 0.06 6.45 -5.24
CA ARG A 409 0.75 5.36 -5.95
C ARG A 409 1.11 5.66 -7.39
N GLN A 410 0.42 6.60 -8.02
CA GLN A 410 0.67 7.07 -9.38
C GLN A 410 0.75 8.58 -9.37
N ALA A 411 1.94 9.12 -9.53
CA ALA A 411 2.19 10.57 -9.51
C ALA A 411 1.39 11.36 -10.56
N SER A 412 0.99 10.70 -11.66
CA SER A 412 0.19 11.30 -12.73
C SER A 412 -1.29 11.46 -12.40
N LYS A 413 -1.84 10.73 -11.41
CA LYS A 413 -3.23 10.86 -10.99
C LYS A 413 -3.36 11.91 -9.89
N GLY A 414 -4.36 12.78 -10.01
CA GLY A 414 -4.71 13.74 -8.96
C GLY A 414 -5.31 13.02 -7.76
N TYR A 415 -4.61 13.06 -6.63
CA TYR A 415 -5.06 12.48 -5.36
C TYR A 415 -5.60 13.52 -4.39
N PHE A 416 -5.79 14.74 -4.89
CA PHE A 416 -6.41 15.84 -4.17
C PHE A 416 -7.64 16.29 -4.92
N ASN A 417 -8.70 16.56 -4.19
CA ASN A 417 -9.91 17.13 -4.74
C ASN A 417 -10.53 18.09 -3.73
N VAL A 418 -11.49 18.85 -4.16
CA VAL A 418 -12.24 19.79 -3.34
C VAL A 418 -13.74 19.50 -3.49
N THR A 419 -14.48 19.71 -2.42
CA THR A 419 -15.95 19.55 -2.42
C THR A 419 -16.61 20.59 -1.54
N THR A 420 -17.86 20.94 -1.91
CA THR A 420 -18.79 21.69 -1.08
C THR A 420 -19.93 20.81 -0.57
N LYS A 421 -19.88 19.51 -0.84
CA LYS A 421 -20.95 18.55 -0.52
C LYS A 421 -20.41 17.45 0.40
N ILE A 422 -21.32 16.69 0.98
CA ILE A 422 -20.95 15.43 1.63
C ILE A 422 -20.32 14.48 0.61
N VAL A 423 -19.48 13.57 1.04
CA VAL A 423 -18.53 12.83 0.18
C VAL A 423 -18.66 11.34 0.38
N ASP A 424 -18.70 10.59 -0.72
CA ASP A 424 -18.54 9.12 -0.69
C ASP A 424 -17.11 8.70 -0.37
N ARG A 425 -16.95 7.59 0.34
CA ARG A 425 -15.65 7.05 0.75
C ARG A 425 -14.72 6.71 -0.42
N HIS A 426 -15.28 6.36 -1.57
CA HIS A 426 -14.54 5.90 -2.75
C HIS A 426 -14.45 6.95 -3.85
N ILE A 427 -14.61 8.22 -3.52
CA ILE A 427 -14.58 9.31 -4.51
C ILE A 427 -13.33 9.29 -5.41
N LEU A 428 -12.16 8.95 -4.89
CA LEU A 428 -10.93 8.87 -5.67
C LEU A 428 -10.66 7.47 -6.25
N ASP A 429 -11.64 6.57 -6.13
CA ASP A 429 -11.65 5.19 -6.65
C ASP A 429 -10.35 4.41 -6.42
N THR A 430 -9.83 4.51 -5.22
CA THR A 430 -8.73 3.65 -4.79
C THR A 430 -9.30 2.54 -3.91
N ALA A 431 -9.48 1.36 -4.47
CA ALA A 431 -10.04 0.20 -3.76
C ALA A 431 -9.25 -0.19 -2.48
N LYS A 432 -8.08 0.38 -2.26
CA LYS A 432 -7.17 0.02 -1.17
C LYS A 432 -6.88 1.14 -0.19
N ASP A 433 -6.96 2.39 -0.60
CA ASP A 433 -6.58 3.52 0.22
C ASP A 433 -7.84 4.32 0.58
N SER A 434 -8.12 4.42 1.87
CA SER A 434 -9.22 5.26 2.35
C SER A 434 -8.84 6.71 2.14
N MET A 435 -9.66 7.43 1.36
CA MET A 435 -9.57 8.88 1.29
C MET A 435 -9.99 9.51 2.63
N LEU A 436 -9.47 10.68 2.90
CA LEU A 436 -9.91 11.54 3.99
C LEU A 436 -10.54 12.81 3.40
N VAL A 437 -11.52 13.34 4.09
CA VAL A 437 -12.03 14.69 3.88
C VAL A 437 -11.80 15.51 5.13
N ALA A 438 -11.25 16.70 4.97
CA ALA A 438 -11.08 17.69 6.03
C ALA A 438 -11.92 18.92 5.65
N PRO A 439 -13.00 19.23 6.38
CA PRO A 439 -13.74 20.47 6.19
C PRO A 439 -12.82 21.65 6.56
N LEU A 440 -12.95 22.77 5.85
CA LEU A 440 -12.15 23.96 6.14
C LEU A 440 -12.57 24.62 7.44
N TYR A 441 -13.87 24.57 7.72
CA TYR A 441 -14.45 25.12 8.93
C TYR A 441 -15.26 24.05 9.67
N PHE A 442 -15.31 24.13 10.96
CA PHE A 442 -16.30 23.42 11.76
C PHE A 442 -17.28 24.39 12.41
N TYR A 443 -18.52 23.96 12.53
CA TYR A 443 -19.63 24.70 13.08
C TYR A 443 -19.99 24.11 14.44
N GLU A 444 -20.11 24.96 15.46
CA GLU A 444 -20.61 24.50 16.77
C GLU A 444 -22.11 24.19 16.68
N THR A 445 -22.48 23.05 17.22
CA THR A 445 -23.88 22.73 17.46
C THR A 445 -24.27 23.28 18.83
N SER A 446 -24.92 24.44 18.90
CA SER A 446 -25.54 24.88 20.13
C SER A 446 -26.93 24.28 20.25
N ASP A 447 -27.22 23.60 21.38
CA ASP A 447 -28.56 23.10 21.74
C ASP A 447 -29.58 24.23 22.04
N GLN A 448 -29.22 25.49 21.85
CA GLN A 448 -30.09 26.62 22.10
C GLN A 448 -30.36 27.39 20.81
N SER A 449 -31.62 27.39 20.43
CA SER A 449 -32.23 28.14 19.33
C SER A 449 -32.05 29.65 19.50
N THR A 450 -30.93 30.20 19.05
CA THR A 450 -30.80 31.63 18.82
C THR A 450 -30.41 31.84 17.36
N LEU A 451 -31.24 32.55 16.64
CA LEU A 451 -31.16 32.91 15.21
C LEU A 451 -29.82 33.56 14.75
N LEU A 452 -28.88 33.76 15.67
CA LEU A 452 -27.56 34.37 15.43
C LEU A 452 -26.41 33.36 15.42
N HIS A 453 -26.60 32.09 15.85
CA HIS A 453 -25.51 31.12 16.03
C HIS A 453 -25.15 30.29 14.79
N ASP A 454 -25.94 30.28 13.74
CA ASP A 454 -25.60 29.60 12.48
C ASP A 454 -24.44 30.27 11.68
N LYS A 455 -23.95 31.42 12.15
CA LYS A 455 -22.85 32.15 11.50
C LYS A 455 -21.47 31.94 12.11
N TYR A 456 -21.37 31.32 13.28
CA TYR A 456 -20.06 31.16 13.91
C TYR A 456 -19.38 29.88 13.44
N ARG A 457 -18.45 30.04 12.51
CA ARG A 457 -17.59 28.95 12.02
C ARG A 457 -16.17 29.19 12.51
N MET A 458 -15.50 28.12 12.90
CA MET A 458 -14.12 28.16 13.35
C MET A 458 -13.22 27.42 12.35
N PRO A 459 -11.99 27.87 12.11
CA PRO A 459 -11.08 27.19 11.21
C PRO A 459 -10.70 25.82 11.75
N ASN A 460 -10.75 24.83 10.89
CA ASN A 460 -10.32 23.45 11.18
C ASN A 460 -8.80 23.29 11.02
N LEU A 461 -8.02 24.31 11.36
CA LEU A 461 -6.57 24.27 11.33
C LEU A 461 -6.01 24.22 12.75
N ILE A 462 -4.92 23.48 12.96
CA ILE A 462 -4.24 23.48 14.25
C ILE A 462 -3.50 24.81 14.45
N GLU A 463 -3.54 25.34 15.67
CA GLU A 463 -2.92 26.62 16.03
C GLU A 463 -1.41 26.63 15.76
N ALA A 464 -0.73 25.52 16.07
CA ALA A 464 0.71 25.39 15.80
C ALA A 464 1.07 25.64 14.34
N PHE A 465 0.25 25.15 13.40
CA PHE A 465 0.48 25.35 11.97
C PHE A 465 0.28 26.81 11.56
N THR A 466 -0.84 27.43 11.99
CA THR A 466 -1.14 28.83 11.65
C THR A 466 -0.11 29.79 12.24
N LYS A 467 0.42 29.48 13.43
CA LYS A 467 1.51 30.24 14.06
C LYS A 467 2.81 30.13 13.26
N ILE A 468 3.25 28.92 12.91
CA ILE A 468 4.45 28.70 12.08
C ILE A 468 4.34 29.44 10.74
N LEU A 469 3.20 29.36 10.07
CA LEU A 469 2.99 30.05 8.80
C LEU A 469 2.98 31.56 8.96
N SER A 470 2.37 32.09 10.03
CA SER A 470 2.35 33.52 10.36
C SER A 470 3.77 34.05 10.62
N GLU A 471 4.58 33.33 11.39
CA GLU A 471 5.97 33.65 11.65
C GLU A 471 6.84 33.63 10.37
N LYS A 472 6.70 32.59 9.55
CA LYS A 472 7.45 32.45 8.28
C LYS A 472 7.12 33.55 7.28
N LEU A 473 5.86 33.92 7.18
CA LEU A 473 5.39 34.95 6.24
C LEU A 473 5.44 36.36 6.83
N ASP A 474 5.63 36.51 8.14
CA ASP A 474 5.53 37.78 8.86
C ASP A 474 4.23 38.54 8.48
N ILE A 475 3.09 37.85 8.57
CA ILE A 475 1.73 38.39 8.38
C ILE A 475 0.75 37.70 9.36
N LYS A 476 -0.32 38.43 9.74
CA LYS A 476 -1.25 37.99 10.78
C LYS A 476 -2.29 36.98 10.26
N PHE A 477 -2.53 35.93 11.04
CA PHE A 477 -3.63 35.02 10.78
C PHE A 477 -4.98 35.60 11.23
N LYS A 478 -6.01 35.45 10.40
CA LYS A 478 -7.43 35.71 10.70
C LYS A 478 -8.19 34.40 10.82
N GLN A 479 -9.15 34.35 11.75
CA GLN A 479 -9.92 33.14 12.00
C GLN A 479 -10.94 32.81 10.91
N ASP A 480 -11.27 33.76 10.04
CA ASP A 480 -12.26 33.59 8.98
C ASP A 480 -11.84 34.26 7.67
N GLY A 481 -12.28 33.65 6.55
CA GLY A 481 -12.05 34.17 5.21
C GLY A 481 -10.62 33.95 4.68
N LYS A 482 -10.31 34.66 3.60
CA LYS A 482 -9.02 34.59 2.92
C LYS A 482 -7.97 35.54 3.50
N GLY A 483 -8.42 36.69 4.02
CA GLY A 483 -7.53 37.81 4.30
C GLY A 483 -7.15 38.58 3.03
N ASP A 484 -6.29 39.59 3.17
CA ASP A 484 -5.80 40.43 2.06
C ASP A 484 -4.55 39.87 1.38
N VAL A 485 -4.00 38.76 1.91
CA VAL A 485 -2.76 38.07 1.49
C VAL A 485 -1.49 38.95 1.44
N LYS A 486 -1.58 40.17 2.00
CA LYS A 486 -0.47 41.14 2.13
C LYS A 486 -0.08 41.32 3.60
N ASN A 487 -1.06 41.67 4.43
CA ASN A 487 -0.89 41.92 5.87
C ASN A 487 -1.57 40.84 6.71
N THR A 488 -2.55 40.16 6.13
CA THR A 488 -3.33 39.12 6.80
C THR A 488 -3.60 37.92 5.86
N PHE A 489 -3.69 36.73 6.42
CA PHE A 489 -4.17 35.53 5.75
C PHE A 489 -5.16 34.80 6.65
N GLY A 490 -6.04 34.02 6.04
CA GLY A 490 -7.01 33.20 6.76
C GLY A 490 -7.08 31.78 6.25
N PRO A 491 -8.03 30.97 6.75
CA PRO A 491 -8.16 29.55 6.43
C PRO A 491 -8.29 29.30 4.92
N GLU A 492 -9.03 30.14 4.20
CA GLU A 492 -9.20 30.01 2.75
C GLU A 492 -7.87 30.24 2.00
N ALA A 493 -7.04 31.20 2.43
CA ALA A 493 -5.73 31.41 1.83
C ALA A 493 -4.83 30.16 2.03
N VAL A 494 -4.86 29.57 3.22
CA VAL A 494 -4.14 28.32 3.50
C VAL A 494 -4.63 27.19 2.61
N PHE A 495 -5.95 27.04 2.45
CA PHE A 495 -6.56 26.03 1.60
C PHE A 495 -6.11 26.17 0.15
N TYR A 496 -6.21 27.36 -0.41
CA TYR A 496 -5.82 27.63 -1.80
C TYR A 496 -4.33 27.46 -2.02
N TYR A 497 -3.50 27.91 -1.07
CA TYR A 497 -2.05 27.70 -1.13
C TYR A 497 -1.71 26.20 -1.16
N ALA A 498 -2.26 25.42 -0.24
CA ALA A 498 -2.06 23.97 -0.19
C ALA A 498 -2.54 23.29 -1.48
N TYR A 499 -3.71 23.71 -1.97
CA TYR A 499 -4.30 23.16 -3.19
C TYR A 499 -3.42 23.41 -4.42
N ALA A 500 -2.85 24.61 -4.56
CA ALA A 500 -1.92 24.94 -5.64
C ALA A 500 -0.64 24.09 -5.57
N ILE A 501 -0.05 23.94 -4.39
CA ILE A 501 1.17 23.15 -4.18
C ILE A 501 0.92 21.67 -4.57
N PHE A 502 -0.14 21.08 -4.07
CA PHE A 502 -0.41 19.65 -4.30
C PHE A 502 -0.78 19.31 -5.75
N HIS A 503 -1.24 20.30 -6.52
CA HIS A 503 -1.49 20.15 -7.96
C HIS A 503 -0.27 20.54 -8.82
N SER A 504 0.78 21.14 -8.23
CA SER A 504 2.01 21.46 -8.93
C SER A 504 2.69 20.20 -9.46
N THR A 505 3.00 20.17 -10.75
CA THR A 505 3.77 19.10 -11.39
C THR A 505 5.17 19.02 -10.78
N THR A 506 5.81 20.17 -10.51
CA THR A 506 7.13 20.23 -9.87
C THR A 506 7.12 19.57 -8.50
N TYR A 507 6.14 19.88 -7.64
CA TYR A 507 5.99 19.25 -6.34
C TYR A 507 5.79 17.73 -6.47
N ARG A 508 4.87 17.30 -7.32
CA ARG A 508 4.54 15.88 -7.49
C ARG A 508 5.70 15.08 -8.09
N THR A 509 6.48 15.67 -9.00
CA THR A 509 7.66 15.01 -9.56
C THR A 509 8.80 14.97 -8.55
N ARG A 510 9.10 16.09 -7.86
CA ARG A 510 10.17 16.15 -6.88
C ARG A 510 9.97 15.17 -5.72
N TYR A 511 8.75 15.07 -5.20
CA TYR A 511 8.43 14.24 -4.04
C TYR A 511 7.65 12.96 -4.40
N ALA A 512 7.76 12.48 -5.64
CA ALA A 512 6.99 11.34 -6.13
C ALA A 512 7.16 10.08 -5.27
N GLU A 513 8.36 9.84 -4.75
CA GLU A 513 8.65 8.67 -3.93
C GLU A 513 8.10 8.82 -2.51
N GLN A 514 8.23 10.00 -1.91
CA GLN A 514 7.69 10.31 -0.58
C GLN A 514 6.15 10.24 -0.58
N LEU A 515 5.52 10.71 -1.64
CA LEU A 515 4.07 10.66 -1.81
C LEU A 515 3.50 9.24 -1.94
N LYS A 516 4.32 8.25 -2.31
CA LYS A 516 3.93 6.83 -2.29
C LYS A 516 3.94 6.23 -0.88
N VAL A 517 4.61 6.89 0.06
CA VAL A 517 4.96 6.35 1.39
C VAL A 517 3.96 6.72 2.46
N ASP A 518 3.59 8.01 2.53
CA ASP A 518 2.74 8.55 3.59
C ASP A 518 1.98 9.79 3.11
N PHE A 519 1.23 10.41 4.03
CA PHE A 519 0.49 11.63 3.74
C PHE A 519 1.39 12.72 3.16
N PRO A 520 0.90 13.45 2.15
CA PRO A 520 1.59 14.60 1.61
C PRO A 520 1.95 15.62 2.67
N ARG A 521 3.12 16.23 2.52
CA ARG A 521 3.60 17.29 3.40
C ARG A 521 3.62 18.62 2.66
N LEU A 522 3.28 19.69 3.33
CA LEU A 522 3.14 21.02 2.74
C LEU A 522 4.41 21.85 2.95
N PRO A 523 5.19 22.13 1.88
CA PRO A 523 6.28 23.11 1.96
C PRO A 523 5.73 24.50 2.26
N LEU A 524 6.38 25.22 3.17
CA LEU A 524 6.01 26.57 3.55
C LEU A 524 7.05 27.58 3.05
N THR A 525 6.59 28.56 2.27
CA THR A 525 7.45 29.63 1.77
C THR A 525 7.57 30.77 2.78
N THR A 526 8.71 31.47 2.76
CA THR A 526 8.91 32.76 3.44
C THR A 526 8.63 33.96 2.53
N ASN A 527 8.42 33.72 1.24
CA ASN A 527 8.20 34.76 0.24
C ASN A 527 6.71 35.11 0.16
N LYS A 528 6.33 36.29 0.71
CA LYS A 528 4.95 36.81 0.72
C LYS A 528 4.34 36.92 -0.71
N LYS A 529 5.14 37.34 -1.70
CA LYS A 529 4.68 37.49 -3.08
C LYS A 529 4.37 36.14 -3.71
N LEU A 530 5.22 35.13 -3.51
CA LEU A 530 4.99 33.78 -3.98
C LEU A 530 3.77 33.16 -3.29
N PHE A 531 3.61 33.35 -1.98
CA PHE A 531 2.43 32.91 -1.25
C PHE A 531 1.15 33.46 -1.87
N ALA A 532 1.08 34.79 -2.08
CA ALA A 532 -0.09 35.44 -2.67
C ALA A 532 -0.39 34.94 -4.09
N GLN A 533 0.65 34.68 -4.91
CA GLN A 533 0.49 34.13 -6.25
C GLN A 533 -0.09 32.69 -6.20
N LEU A 534 0.44 31.85 -5.33
CA LEU A 534 -0.04 30.47 -5.17
C LEU A 534 -1.48 30.43 -4.61
N VAL A 535 -1.82 31.33 -3.67
CA VAL A 535 -3.21 31.48 -3.22
C VAL A 535 -4.15 31.85 -4.38
N CYS A 536 -3.73 32.78 -5.24
CA CYS A 536 -4.52 33.16 -6.41
C CYS A 536 -4.70 31.99 -7.38
N MET A 537 -3.63 31.26 -7.70
CA MET A 537 -3.68 30.07 -8.58
C MET A 537 -4.54 28.96 -7.99
N GLY A 538 -4.37 28.70 -6.68
CA GLY A 538 -5.15 27.69 -5.98
C GLY A 538 -6.66 28.01 -5.95
N ASN A 539 -7.00 29.29 -5.74
CA ASN A 539 -8.41 29.72 -5.82
C ASN A 539 -9.00 29.46 -7.20
N LYS A 540 -8.29 29.84 -8.28
CA LYS A 540 -8.72 29.56 -9.66
C LYS A 540 -8.92 28.06 -9.88
N LEU A 541 -7.99 27.24 -9.41
CA LEU A 541 -8.05 25.80 -9.56
C LEU A 541 -9.20 25.18 -8.76
N VAL A 542 -9.44 25.65 -7.55
CA VAL A 542 -10.60 25.24 -6.74
C VAL A 542 -11.91 25.57 -7.45
N ASN A 543 -12.05 26.78 -7.99
CA ASN A 543 -13.24 27.18 -8.74
C ASN A 543 -13.46 26.31 -9.99
N LEU A 544 -12.39 25.97 -10.70
CA LEU A 544 -12.48 25.04 -11.84
C LEU A 544 -12.96 23.65 -11.41
N HIS A 545 -12.41 23.11 -10.33
CA HIS A 545 -12.77 21.78 -9.85
C HIS A 545 -14.20 21.73 -9.25
N LEU A 546 -14.69 22.85 -8.73
CA LEU A 546 -16.08 23.00 -8.27
C LEU A 546 -17.06 23.39 -9.37
N LEU A 547 -16.60 23.52 -10.62
CA LEU A 547 -17.42 23.97 -11.75
C LEU A 547 -18.14 25.31 -11.47
N GLY A 548 -17.47 26.22 -10.76
CA GLY A 548 -18.02 27.52 -10.34
C GLY A 548 -18.89 27.51 -9.09
N GLU A 549 -19.00 26.39 -8.36
CA GLU A 549 -19.78 26.26 -7.12
C GLU A 549 -19.01 26.62 -5.84
N ASN A 550 -17.97 27.44 -5.89
CA ASN A 550 -17.26 27.83 -4.67
C ASN A 550 -18.14 28.75 -3.79
N PRO A 551 -18.51 28.35 -2.56
CA PRO A 551 -19.43 29.10 -1.71
C PRO A 551 -18.84 30.42 -1.19
N PHE A 552 -17.51 30.59 -1.21
CA PHE A 552 -16.82 31.75 -0.66
C PHE A 552 -16.38 32.77 -1.73
N ASP A 553 -16.35 32.37 -2.98
CA ASP A 553 -16.02 33.24 -4.09
C ASP A 553 -17.28 33.65 -4.86
N LYS A 554 -17.89 34.75 -4.45
CA LYS A 554 -19.02 35.36 -5.15
C LYS A 554 -18.57 36.30 -6.30
N SER A 555 -17.25 36.49 -6.47
CA SER A 555 -16.72 37.22 -7.61
C SER A 555 -16.79 36.33 -8.84
N LYS A 556 -17.41 36.81 -9.90
CA LYS A 556 -17.57 36.27 -11.25
C LYS A 556 -16.90 34.89 -11.48
N THR A 557 -17.73 33.91 -11.78
CA THR A 557 -17.28 32.63 -12.34
C THR A 557 -16.32 32.88 -13.50
N ILE A 558 -15.26 32.09 -13.58
CA ILE A 558 -14.29 32.15 -14.71
C ILE A 558 -15.00 31.91 -16.05
N PHE A 559 -16.22 31.43 -16.01
CA PHE A 559 -17.08 31.13 -17.16
C PHE A 559 -18.27 32.10 -17.19
N ASP A 560 -18.06 33.29 -17.73
CA ASP A 560 -19.14 34.20 -18.09
C ASP A 560 -19.97 33.67 -19.30
N GLU A 561 -19.48 32.65 -19.99
CA GLU A 561 -20.22 31.89 -21.01
C GLU A 561 -20.09 30.37 -20.72
N PRO A 562 -21.15 29.59 -21.04
CA PRO A 562 -21.07 28.14 -20.92
C PRO A 562 -19.98 27.62 -21.87
N VAL A 563 -18.90 27.10 -21.30
CA VAL A 563 -17.89 26.41 -22.07
C VAL A 563 -18.56 25.21 -22.74
N LYS A 564 -18.69 25.27 -24.05
CA LYS A 564 -19.18 24.15 -24.86
C LYS A 564 -18.07 23.09 -24.86
N TRP A 565 -18.11 22.19 -23.91
CA TRP A 565 -17.23 21.03 -23.89
C TRP A 565 -17.51 20.15 -25.10
N LYS A 566 -16.61 20.11 -26.05
CA LYS A 566 -16.62 19.07 -27.08
C LYS A 566 -15.95 17.83 -26.52
N MET A 567 -16.77 16.91 -26.04
CA MET A 567 -16.30 15.59 -25.66
C MET A 567 -16.02 14.79 -26.95
N LYS A 568 -14.77 14.55 -27.30
CA LYS A 568 -14.39 13.49 -28.24
C LYS A 568 -14.20 12.21 -27.43
N ILE A 569 -15.20 11.36 -27.42
CA ILE A 569 -15.06 9.96 -26.98
C ILE A 569 -14.47 9.20 -28.16
N GLY A 570 -13.22 8.75 -28.03
CA GLY A 570 -12.39 8.08 -29.02
C GLY A 570 -13.09 7.43 -30.22
N GLY A 571 -13.36 8.19 -31.27
CA GLY A 571 -13.81 7.72 -32.58
C GLY A 571 -15.21 7.10 -32.69
N ILE A 572 -15.98 6.99 -31.62
CA ILE A 572 -17.31 6.34 -31.61
C ILE A 572 -18.41 7.41 -31.55
N LYS A 573 -19.32 7.39 -32.52
CA LYS A 573 -20.49 8.27 -32.50
C LYS A 573 -21.43 7.87 -31.35
N PRO A 574 -22.04 8.87 -30.64
CA PRO A 574 -22.88 8.63 -29.46
C PRO A 574 -24.06 7.66 -29.66
N GLU A 575 -24.53 7.51 -30.88
CA GLU A 575 -25.68 6.67 -31.26
C GLU A 575 -25.44 5.15 -31.18
N LYS A 576 -24.21 4.71 -30.87
CA LYS A 576 -23.82 3.28 -30.78
C LYS A 576 -23.35 2.81 -29.40
N LEU A 577 -23.50 3.62 -28.37
CA LEU A 577 -23.12 3.25 -27.01
C LEU A 577 -24.28 2.57 -26.29
N HIS A 578 -24.41 1.25 -26.45
CA HIS A 578 -25.36 0.43 -25.67
C HIS A 578 -24.80 -0.07 -24.35
N ASP A 579 -23.48 -0.01 -24.11
CA ASP A 579 -22.83 -0.38 -22.85
C ASP A 579 -21.78 0.65 -22.48
N TRP A 580 -21.79 1.06 -21.21
CA TRP A 580 -20.90 2.07 -20.62
C TRP A 580 -19.46 1.54 -20.51
N GLN A 581 -18.70 1.61 -21.57
CA GLN A 581 -17.25 1.52 -21.52
C GLN A 581 -16.66 2.93 -21.54
N VAL A 582 -16.14 3.38 -20.42
CA VAL A 582 -15.35 4.62 -20.32
C VAL A 582 -13.98 4.34 -20.93
N ALA A 583 -13.83 4.63 -22.21
CA ALA A 583 -12.51 4.69 -22.85
C ALA A 583 -11.96 6.13 -22.70
N ASP A 584 -10.72 6.23 -22.29
CA ASP A 584 -9.85 7.41 -22.17
C ASP A 584 -10.46 8.78 -22.50
N ILE A 585 -10.71 9.60 -21.49
CA ILE A 585 -11.00 11.04 -21.66
C ILE A 585 -9.66 11.74 -21.87
N ARG A 586 -9.39 12.22 -23.07
CA ARG A 586 -8.26 13.11 -23.37
C ARG A 586 -8.78 14.54 -23.40
N TYR A 587 -8.12 15.40 -22.63
CA TYR A 587 -8.30 16.85 -22.72
C TYR A 587 -7.39 17.37 -23.84
N GLU A 588 -7.97 18.06 -24.82
CA GLU A 588 -7.20 18.93 -25.73
C GLU A 588 -7.19 20.33 -25.11
N GLU A 589 -6.00 20.95 -25.01
CA GLU A 589 -5.78 22.32 -24.54
C GLU A 589 -6.47 23.37 -25.43
#